data_df5154426b79ebbdb4c5c7121cb19581
#
_entry.id   df5154426b79ebbdb4c5c7121cb19581
#
_cell.length_a   1.000
_cell.length_b   1.000
_cell.length_c   1.000
_cell.angle_alpha   90.00
_cell.angle_beta   90.00
_cell.angle_gamma   90.00
#
_symmetry.space_group_name_H-M   'P 1'
#
loop_
_entity.id
_entity.type
_entity.pdbx_description
1 polymer ?
#
loop_
_entity_poly.entity_id
_entity_poly.type
_entity_poly.pdbx_seq_one_letter_code
_entity_poly.pdbx_strand_id
1 'polypeptide(L)'
;MQRFSALIFSNPATDWYRRISPTSRGCFLMIAATLVFAAMHTAIRHVTQHLSGLEVAFFRNLFGLFVIAPLLMRYGPALFHTEKFGLHLLRAVINAVSMVCFFVGLSMTPIARATALTFTAPLFIALFSAIFLGEVFRWRRWTALLAGFLGALVILRPGLKEVDAGGALVIISSLLWAIAVIDIKILGRTESSQTITAYVTVLLSVLTFIPALLVWQTPTLDAWGWLVFIGVIGTIGQIIVTEAIKLADMTVLMPFDFLKLVWAAFLGMIFFAEVPDALTWIGAAIVFASSFYIVWREAKLRRSMRT
;
A
#
# COMPACT_ATOMS: atom_id res chain seq x y z
N MET A 1 4.09 -25.17 -3.46
CA MET A 1 3.55 -23.93 -2.86
C MET A 1 3.67 -23.86 -1.31
N GLN A 2 3.54 -24.95 -0.57
CA GLN A 2 3.64 -24.96 0.92
C GLN A 2 5.06 -24.77 1.49
N ARG A 3 6.13 -24.93 0.70
CA ARG A 3 7.52 -24.90 1.21
C ARG A 3 8.12 -23.51 1.47
N PHE A 4 7.55 -22.43 0.98
CA PHE A 4 8.13 -21.08 1.19
C PHE A 4 7.69 -20.45 2.51
N SER A 5 6.43 -20.62 2.91
CA SER A 5 6.01 -20.29 4.27
C SER A 5 6.77 -21.13 5.31
N ALA A 6 7.18 -22.34 4.93
CA ALA A 6 7.93 -23.22 5.81
C ALA A 6 9.38 -22.78 6.09
N LEU A 7 10.07 -22.12 5.18
CA LEU A 7 11.49 -21.77 5.31
C LEU A 7 11.77 -20.44 6.02
N ILE A 8 10.87 -19.47 5.90
CA ILE A 8 10.93 -18.25 6.71
C ILE A 8 10.36 -18.50 8.12
N PHE A 9 9.47 -19.50 8.27
CA PHE A 9 8.69 -19.77 9.48
C PHE A 9 8.86 -21.21 10.02
N SER A 10 9.93 -21.92 9.71
CA SER A 10 10.20 -23.27 10.23
C SER A 10 10.86 -23.30 11.62
N ASN A 11 10.82 -22.16 12.35
CA ASN A 11 11.31 -22.09 13.72
C ASN A 11 10.14 -22.33 14.69
N PRO A 12 10.29 -23.07 15.81
CA PRO A 12 9.24 -23.24 16.85
C PRO A 12 8.63 -21.93 17.33
N ALA A 13 9.39 -20.83 17.25
CA ALA A 13 8.90 -19.46 17.52
C ALA A 13 7.78 -18.99 16.58
N THR A 14 7.55 -19.66 15.42
CA THR A 14 6.52 -19.27 14.44
C THR A 14 5.29 -20.17 14.42
N ASP A 15 5.25 -21.21 15.25
CA ASP A 15 4.09 -22.11 15.35
C ASP A 15 2.82 -21.39 15.83
N TRP A 16 2.97 -20.33 16.65
CA TRP A 16 1.87 -19.46 17.02
C TRP A 16 1.24 -18.80 15.80
N TYR A 17 2.05 -18.35 14.81
CA TYR A 17 1.57 -17.71 13.59
C TYR A 17 0.71 -18.65 12.74
N ARG A 18 1.05 -19.95 12.72
CA ARG A 18 0.24 -20.96 12.03
C ARG A 18 -1.07 -21.28 12.72
N ARG A 19 -1.17 -21.04 14.05
CA ARG A 19 -2.36 -21.27 14.86
C ARG A 19 -3.41 -20.15 14.75
N ILE A 20 -2.99 -18.94 14.33
CA ILE A 20 -3.90 -17.83 14.10
C ILE A 20 -4.59 -17.93 12.73
N SER A 21 -5.74 -17.24 12.61
CA SER A 21 -6.55 -17.31 11.39
C SER A 21 -5.87 -16.69 10.17
N PRO A 22 -6.23 -17.14 8.96
CA PRO A 22 -5.84 -16.44 7.75
C PRO A 22 -6.17 -14.94 7.82
N THR A 23 -7.37 -14.58 8.24
CA THR A 23 -7.79 -13.17 8.41
C THR A 23 -6.91 -12.42 9.40
N SER A 24 -6.61 -13.01 10.58
CA SER A 24 -5.72 -12.34 11.55
C SER A 24 -4.29 -12.22 11.02
N ARG A 25 -3.79 -13.23 10.30
CA ARG A 25 -2.50 -13.13 9.60
C ARG A 25 -2.50 -12.01 8.58
N GLY A 26 -3.57 -11.89 7.78
CA GLY A 26 -3.76 -10.80 6.85
C GLY A 26 -3.72 -9.42 7.53
N CYS A 27 -4.38 -9.26 8.69
CA CYS A 27 -4.33 -8.02 9.47
C CYS A 27 -2.91 -7.69 9.96
N PHE A 28 -2.18 -8.68 10.51
CA PHE A 28 -0.78 -8.46 10.93
C PHE A 28 0.14 -8.07 9.77
N LEU A 29 0.00 -8.75 8.63
CA LEU A 29 0.76 -8.41 7.43
C LEU A 29 0.40 -7.00 6.93
N MET A 30 -0.87 -6.61 7.00
CA MET A 30 -1.29 -5.26 6.61
C MET A 30 -0.69 -4.19 7.52
N ILE A 31 -0.67 -4.40 8.85
CA ILE A 31 -0.01 -3.50 9.80
C ILE A 31 1.49 -3.37 9.46
N ALA A 32 2.18 -4.50 9.23
CA ALA A 32 3.58 -4.50 8.84
C ALA A 32 3.80 -3.76 7.50
N ALA A 33 2.94 -4.00 6.50
CA ALA A 33 3.01 -3.32 5.21
C ALA A 33 2.85 -1.80 5.35
N THR A 34 1.91 -1.33 6.21
CA THR A 34 1.69 0.10 6.42
C THR A 34 2.91 0.78 7.05
N LEU A 35 3.61 0.12 7.98
CA LEU A 35 4.86 0.62 8.54
C LEU A 35 5.97 0.69 7.47
N VAL A 36 6.12 -0.38 6.68
CA VAL A 36 7.11 -0.45 5.58
C VAL A 36 6.84 0.65 4.54
N PHE A 37 5.59 0.86 4.17
CA PHE A 37 5.24 1.96 3.24
C PHE A 37 5.41 3.34 3.86
N ALA A 38 5.14 3.52 5.16
CA ALA A 38 5.42 4.79 5.83
C ALA A 38 6.91 5.12 5.81
N ALA A 39 7.78 4.14 6.10
CA ALA A 39 9.23 4.31 6.00
C ALA A 39 9.67 4.64 4.56
N MET A 40 9.11 3.94 3.56
CA MET A 40 9.36 4.25 2.15
C MET A 40 8.92 5.68 1.80
N HIS A 41 7.71 6.11 2.21
CA HIS A 41 7.23 7.46 1.93
C HIS A 41 8.04 8.55 2.63
N THR A 42 8.55 8.26 3.82
CA THR A 42 9.49 9.16 4.53
C THR A 42 10.79 9.34 3.73
N ALA A 43 11.34 8.25 3.19
CA ALA A 43 12.51 8.30 2.31
C ALA A 43 12.21 9.01 0.99
N ILE A 44 11.05 8.76 0.36
CA ILE A 44 10.60 9.47 -0.84
C ILE A 44 10.53 10.97 -0.59
N ARG A 45 9.93 11.40 0.54
CA ARG A 45 9.85 12.81 0.93
C ARG A 45 11.24 13.46 1.01
N HIS A 46 12.23 12.74 1.52
CA HIS A 46 13.61 13.24 1.59
C HIS A 46 14.20 13.45 0.19
N VAL A 47 14.06 12.47 -0.69
CA VAL A 47 14.65 12.50 -2.05
C VAL A 47 13.93 13.47 -2.99
N THR A 48 12.61 13.63 -2.85
CA THR A 48 11.80 14.52 -3.70
C THR A 48 12.04 16.01 -3.44
N GLN A 49 12.86 16.37 -2.46
CA GLN A 49 13.37 17.74 -2.32
C GLN A 49 14.32 18.13 -3.47
N HIS A 50 14.93 17.14 -4.14
CA HIS A 50 15.96 17.34 -5.17
C HIS A 50 15.65 16.64 -6.49
N LEU A 51 14.75 15.66 -6.49
CA LEU A 51 14.38 14.87 -7.66
C LEU A 51 12.87 14.93 -7.91
N SER A 52 12.47 14.85 -9.19
CA SER A 52 11.06 14.74 -9.53
C SER A 52 10.44 13.45 -8.98
N GLY A 53 9.20 13.52 -8.51
CA GLY A 53 8.44 12.34 -8.06
C GLY A 53 8.31 11.27 -9.15
N LEU A 54 8.26 11.65 -10.44
CA LEU A 54 8.19 10.71 -11.56
C LEU A 54 9.50 9.92 -11.72
N GLU A 55 10.65 10.55 -11.50
CA GLU A 55 11.94 9.85 -11.49
C GLU A 55 12.06 8.91 -10.28
N VAL A 56 11.68 9.39 -9.09
CA VAL A 56 11.69 8.56 -7.89
C VAL A 56 10.80 7.34 -8.09
N ALA A 57 9.65 7.48 -8.75
CA ALA A 57 8.77 6.38 -9.08
C ALA A 57 9.42 5.37 -10.05
N PHE A 58 10.14 5.85 -11.07
CA PHE A 58 10.89 4.98 -11.97
C PHE A 58 11.99 4.22 -11.21
N PHE A 59 12.84 4.91 -10.46
CA PHE A 59 13.93 4.28 -9.70
C PHE A 59 13.39 3.32 -8.63
N ARG A 60 12.26 3.63 -7.98
CA ARG A 60 11.59 2.73 -7.06
C ARG A 60 11.26 1.38 -7.72
N ASN A 61 10.72 1.40 -8.93
CA ASN A 61 10.40 0.18 -9.66
C ASN A 61 11.66 -0.51 -10.19
N LEU A 62 12.62 0.24 -10.71
CA LEU A 62 13.90 -0.28 -11.21
C LEU A 62 14.69 -0.99 -10.11
N PHE A 63 14.91 -0.36 -8.95
CA PHE A 63 15.62 -0.99 -7.85
C PHE A 63 14.79 -2.03 -7.10
N GLY A 64 13.46 -2.02 -7.27
CA GLY A 64 12.61 -3.14 -6.86
C GLY A 64 13.01 -4.46 -7.53
N LEU A 65 13.64 -4.41 -8.71
CA LEU A 65 14.17 -5.59 -9.39
C LEU A 65 15.27 -6.29 -8.57
N PHE A 66 15.97 -5.59 -7.66
CA PHE A 66 16.93 -6.23 -6.74
C PHE A 66 16.26 -7.24 -5.79
N VAL A 67 14.98 -7.06 -5.48
CA VAL A 67 14.20 -8.05 -4.71
C VAL A 67 13.69 -9.17 -5.63
N ILE A 68 13.36 -8.84 -6.88
CA ILE A 68 12.84 -9.82 -7.85
C ILE A 68 13.96 -10.73 -8.38
N ALA A 69 15.18 -10.22 -8.58
CA ALA A 69 16.30 -11.00 -9.09
C ALA A 69 16.64 -12.25 -8.24
N PRO A 70 16.79 -12.18 -6.90
CA PRO A 70 16.96 -13.36 -6.05
C PRO A 70 15.77 -14.33 -6.11
N LEU A 71 14.54 -13.79 -6.24
CA LEU A 71 13.36 -14.64 -6.41
C LEU A 71 13.39 -15.37 -7.74
N LEU A 72 13.81 -14.70 -8.80
CA LEU A 72 14.00 -15.32 -10.13
C LEU A 72 15.08 -16.40 -10.09
N MET A 73 16.21 -16.15 -9.43
CA MET A 73 17.27 -17.16 -9.26
C MET A 73 16.77 -18.40 -8.50
N ARG A 74 15.87 -18.22 -7.53
CA ARG A 74 15.35 -19.29 -6.70
C ARG A 74 14.22 -20.08 -7.35
N TYR A 75 13.30 -19.41 -8.03
CA TYR A 75 12.10 -20.00 -8.63
C TYR A 75 12.24 -20.27 -10.14
N GLY A 76 13.30 -19.72 -10.74
CA GLY A 76 13.50 -19.80 -12.18
C GLY A 76 12.39 -19.11 -13.00
N PRO A 77 12.22 -19.50 -14.28
CA PRO A 77 11.17 -18.95 -15.16
C PRO A 77 9.73 -19.15 -14.62
N ALA A 78 9.53 -20.11 -13.70
CA ALA A 78 8.22 -20.34 -13.08
C ALA A 78 7.68 -19.11 -12.32
N LEU A 79 8.55 -18.17 -11.92
CA LEU A 79 8.16 -16.89 -11.33
C LEU A 79 7.29 -16.05 -12.29
N PHE A 80 7.51 -16.17 -13.58
CA PHE A 80 6.79 -15.46 -14.64
C PHE A 80 5.81 -16.36 -15.42
N HIS A 81 5.51 -17.55 -14.88
CA HIS A 81 4.48 -18.40 -15.49
C HIS A 81 3.10 -17.94 -15.07
N THR A 82 2.29 -17.47 -16.04
CA THR A 82 0.93 -16.98 -15.82
C THR A 82 0.06 -17.27 -17.05
N GLU A 83 -1.19 -17.63 -16.80
CA GLU A 83 -2.24 -17.66 -17.82
C GLU A 83 -3.02 -16.35 -17.92
N LYS A 84 -2.69 -15.37 -17.05
CA LYS A 84 -3.44 -14.11 -16.87
C LYS A 84 -2.61 -12.87 -17.19
N PHE A 85 -1.69 -12.98 -18.16
CA PHE A 85 -0.81 -11.86 -18.55
C PHE A 85 -1.59 -10.56 -18.82
N GLY A 86 -2.76 -10.65 -19.48
CA GLY A 86 -3.61 -9.49 -19.75
C GLY A 86 -4.03 -8.72 -18.48
N LEU A 87 -4.34 -9.43 -17.36
CA LEU A 87 -4.66 -8.79 -16.09
C LEU A 87 -3.42 -8.13 -15.45
N HIS A 88 -2.24 -8.76 -15.54
CA HIS A 88 -1.00 -8.14 -15.08
C HIS A 88 -0.67 -6.86 -15.85
N LEU A 89 -0.84 -6.88 -17.18
CA LEU A 89 -0.63 -5.72 -18.03
C LEU A 89 -1.64 -4.62 -17.72
N LEU A 90 -2.93 -4.96 -17.64
CA LEU A 90 -4.00 -4.01 -17.27
C LEU A 90 -3.70 -3.34 -15.93
N ARG A 91 -3.33 -4.12 -14.92
CA ARG A 91 -2.95 -3.62 -13.60
C ARG A 91 -1.75 -2.67 -13.68
N ALA A 92 -0.72 -3.02 -14.44
CA ALA A 92 0.47 -2.19 -14.58
C ALA A 92 0.14 -0.86 -15.28
N VAL A 93 -0.67 -0.87 -16.35
CA VAL A 93 -1.12 0.34 -17.04
C VAL A 93 -1.97 1.22 -16.13
N ILE A 94 -2.95 0.65 -15.43
CA ILE A 94 -3.80 1.38 -14.48
C ILE A 94 -2.95 2.01 -13.38
N ASN A 95 -1.97 1.28 -12.84
CA ASN A 95 -1.06 1.80 -11.83
C ASN A 95 -0.17 2.93 -12.38
N ALA A 96 0.36 2.80 -13.58
CA ALA A 96 1.17 3.85 -14.21
C ALA A 96 0.36 5.13 -14.41
N VAL A 97 -0.87 5.02 -14.95
CA VAL A 97 -1.78 6.16 -15.12
C VAL A 97 -2.16 6.76 -13.77
N SER A 98 -2.51 5.94 -12.78
CA SER A 98 -2.79 6.38 -11.42
C SER A 98 -1.64 7.21 -10.86
N MET A 99 -0.42 6.74 -11.03
CA MET A 99 0.78 7.41 -10.54
C MET A 99 1.02 8.76 -11.23
N VAL A 100 0.88 8.82 -12.56
CA VAL A 100 0.98 10.09 -13.30
C VAL A 100 -0.09 11.08 -12.84
N CYS A 101 -1.36 10.64 -12.72
CA CYS A 101 -2.44 11.48 -12.19
C CYS A 101 -2.12 11.99 -10.78
N PHE A 102 -1.55 11.15 -9.92
CA PHE A 102 -1.17 11.56 -8.57
C PHE A 102 -0.09 12.65 -8.58
N PHE A 103 1.01 12.46 -9.32
CA PHE A 103 2.11 13.41 -9.35
C PHE A 103 1.73 14.73 -10.03
N VAL A 104 0.96 14.68 -11.12
CA VAL A 104 0.42 15.90 -11.75
C VAL A 104 -0.56 16.60 -10.81
N GLY A 105 -1.47 15.88 -10.16
CA GLY A 105 -2.37 16.44 -9.17
C GLY A 105 -1.64 17.06 -7.98
N LEU A 106 -0.56 16.42 -7.51
CA LEU A 106 0.28 16.90 -6.41
C LEU A 106 1.02 18.21 -6.76
N SER A 107 1.40 18.42 -8.03
CA SER A 107 2.03 19.67 -8.47
C SER A 107 1.04 20.85 -8.54
N MET A 108 -0.26 20.58 -8.60
CA MET A 108 -1.33 21.59 -8.73
C MET A 108 -2.07 21.86 -7.42
N THR A 109 -1.91 21.04 -6.39
CA THR A 109 -2.68 21.11 -5.13
C THR A 109 -1.75 21.04 -3.92
N PRO A 110 -2.02 21.79 -2.83
CA PRO A 110 -1.22 21.71 -1.60
C PRO A 110 -1.08 20.27 -1.09
N ILE A 111 0.14 19.88 -0.70
CA ILE A 111 0.51 18.51 -0.30
C ILE A 111 -0.44 17.93 0.76
N ALA A 112 -0.80 18.71 1.78
CA ALA A 112 -1.71 18.27 2.84
C ALA A 112 -3.09 17.86 2.28
N ARG A 113 -3.61 18.63 1.32
CA ARG A 113 -4.89 18.33 0.66
C ARG A 113 -4.76 17.11 -0.24
N ALA A 114 -3.72 17.05 -1.10
CA ALA A 114 -3.48 15.90 -1.96
C ALA A 114 -3.37 14.62 -1.12
N THR A 115 -2.60 14.64 -0.04
CA THR A 115 -2.45 13.49 0.87
C THR A 115 -3.79 13.08 1.49
N ALA A 116 -4.61 14.04 1.94
CA ALA A 116 -5.94 13.73 2.47
C ALA A 116 -6.85 13.06 1.44
N LEU A 117 -6.80 13.53 0.19
CA LEU A 117 -7.58 12.97 -0.91
C LEU A 117 -7.14 11.55 -1.29
N THR A 118 -5.87 11.18 -1.11
CA THR A 118 -5.43 9.78 -1.34
C THR A 118 -6.07 8.79 -0.37
N PHE A 119 -6.49 9.24 0.83
CA PHE A 119 -7.20 8.39 1.78
C PHE A 119 -8.65 8.11 1.41
N THR A 120 -9.14 8.62 0.28
CA THR A 120 -10.37 8.12 -0.36
C THR A 120 -10.18 6.73 -0.99
N ALA A 121 -8.94 6.32 -1.31
CA ALA A 121 -8.65 5.02 -1.91
C ALA A 121 -9.17 3.83 -1.07
N PRO A 122 -8.96 3.74 0.26
CA PRO A 122 -9.56 2.68 1.08
C PRO A 122 -11.08 2.61 1.00
N LEU A 123 -11.76 3.75 0.82
CA LEU A 123 -13.21 3.80 0.66
C LEU A 123 -13.63 3.20 -0.70
N PHE A 124 -12.94 3.59 -1.79
CA PHE A 124 -13.16 3.01 -3.13
C PHE A 124 -12.84 1.51 -3.15
N ILE A 125 -11.74 1.07 -2.52
CA ILE A 125 -11.37 -0.35 -2.43
C ILE A 125 -12.47 -1.14 -1.72
N ALA A 126 -12.97 -0.65 -0.58
CA ALA A 126 -14.03 -1.30 0.17
C ALA A 126 -15.34 -1.37 -0.63
N LEU A 127 -15.70 -0.29 -1.34
CA LEU A 127 -16.87 -0.25 -2.22
C LEU A 127 -16.72 -1.24 -3.38
N PHE A 128 -15.58 -1.22 -4.08
CA PHE A 128 -15.34 -2.10 -5.24
C PHE A 128 -15.22 -3.55 -4.82
N SER A 129 -14.68 -3.86 -3.64
CA SER A 129 -14.65 -5.24 -3.14
C SER A 129 -16.05 -5.80 -2.88
N ALA A 130 -16.95 -4.96 -2.38
CA ALA A 130 -18.35 -5.35 -2.20
C ALA A 130 -19.05 -5.61 -3.56
N ILE A 131 -18.81 -4.74 -4.55
CA ILE A 131 -19.47 -4.83 -5.89
C ILE A 131 -18.88 -5.96 -6.73
N PHE A 132 -17.53 -6.02 -6.87
CA PHE A 132 -16.87 -6.90 -7.83
C PHE A 132 -16.44 -8.25 -7.23
N LEU A 133 -16.20 -8.32 -5.93
CA LEU A 133 -15.75 -9.54 -5.26
C LEU A 133 -16.85 -10.22 -4.45
N GLY A 134 -18.02 -9.58 -4.31
CA GLY A 134 -19.13 -10.11 -3.52
C GLY A 134 -18.84 -10.16 -2.02
N GLU A 135 -17.91 -9.32 -1.52
CA GLU A 135 -17.61 -9.27 -0.10
C GLU A 135 -18.80 -8.72 0.69
N VAL A 136 -19.13 -9.38 1.81
CA VAL A 136 -20.31 -9.02 2.62
C VAL A 136 -20.16 -7.65 3.25
N PHE A 137 -21.09 -6.78 2.94
CA PHE A 137 -21.19 -5.40 3.39
C PHE A 137 -21.69 -5.34 4.84
N ARG A 138 -20.82 -5.69 5.80
CA ARG A 138 -21.17 -5.61 7.22
C ARG A 138 -21.04 -4.18 7.71
N TRP A 139 -22.12 -3.55 8.22
CA TRP A 139 -22.15 -2.16 8.64
C TRP A 139 -21.05 -1.80 9.65
N ARG A 140 -20.64 -2.73 10.51
CA ARG A 140 -19.55 -2.54 11.49
C ARG A 140 -18.15 -2.37 10.87
N ARG A 141 -17.91 -3.00 9.73
CA ARG A 141 -16.64 -2.81 8.98
C ARG A 141 -16.62 -1.42 8.35
N TRP A 142 -17.79 -0.96 7.87
CA TRP A 142 -17.95 0.39 7.34
C TRP A 142 -17.79 1.46 8.42
N THR A 143 -18.37 1.30 9.61
CA THR A 143 -18.16 2.27 10.69
C THR A 143 -16.70 2.39 11.09
N ALA A 144 -15.95 1.28 11.14
CA ALA A 144 -14.51 1.32 11.42
C ALA A 144 -13.73 2.00 10.30
N LEU A 145 -14.06 1.72 9.03
CA LEU A 145 -13.43 2.37 7.87
C LEU A 145 -13.68 3.89 7.88
N LEU A 146 -14.92 4.30 8.09
CA LEU A 146 -15.29 5.72 8.19
C LEU A 146 -14.64 6.39 9.41
N ALA A 147 -14.58 5.72 10.56
CA ALA A 147 -13.88 6.24 11.73
C ALA A 147 -12.38 6.43 11.45
N GLY A 148 -11.72 5.46 10.81
CA GLY A 148 -10.32 5.59 10.38
C GLY A 148 -10.12 6.76 9.41
N PHE A 149 -11.03 6.94 8.45
CA PHE A 149 -11.01 8.06 7.51
C PHE A 149 -11.18 9.42 8.23
N LEU A 150 -12.12 9.52 9.16
CA LEU A 150 -12.30 10.72 9.98
C LEU A 150 -11.05 11.02 10.83
N GLY A 151 -10.44 10.00 11.44
CA GLY A 151 -9.17 10.14 12.14
C GLY A 151 -8.05 10.67 11.23
N ALA A 152 -7.98 10.17 9.98
CA ALA A 152 -7.05 10.67 8.98
C ALA A 152 -7.30 12.15 8.63
N LEU A 153 -8.56 12.56 8.47
CA LEU A 153 -8.93 13.96 8.23
C LEU A 153 -8.55 14.88 9.41
N VAL A 154 -8.70 14.41 10.65
CA VAL A 154 -8.28 15.16 11.85
C VAL A 154 -6.77 15.38 11.86
N ILE A 155 -5.96 14.40 11.44
CA ILE A 155 -4.50 14.53 11.32
C ILE A 155 -4.14 15.54 10.21
N LEU A 156 -4.73 15.37 9.03
CA LEU A 156 -4.30 16.06 7.80
C LEU A 156 -4.85 17.47 7.66
N ARG A 157 -6.02 17.77 8.24
CA ARG A 157 -6.69 19.10 8.18
C ARG A 157 -6.66 19.74 6.80
N PRO A 158 -7.21 19.09 5.76
CA PRO A 158 -7.05 19.51 4.36
C PRO A 158 -7.63 20.88 4.03
N GLY A 159 -8.36 21.50 4.95
CA GLY A 159 -9.16 22.71 4.72
C GLY A 159 -10.46 22.42 3.97
N LEU A 160 -11.40 23.38 4.00
CA LEU A 160 -12.74 23.25 3.42
C LEU A 160 -12.86 23.96 2.05
N LYS A 161 -11.76 24.14 1.31
CA LYS A 161 -11.82 24.73 -0.03
C LYS A 161 -12.33 23.70 -1.03
N GLU A 162 -12.96 24.21 -2.10
CA GLU A 162 -13.44 23.42 -3.23
C GLU A 162 -12.33 22.55 -3.83
N VAL A 163 -12.71 21.42 -4.40
CA VAL A 163 -11.76 20.50 -5.07
C VAL A 163 -11.34 21.17 -6.38
N ASP A 164 -10.08 21.59 -6.45
CA ASP A 164 -9.45 22.10 -7.67
C ASP A 164 -9.13 20.97 -8.67
N ALA A 165 -8.67 21.34 -9.87
CA ALA A 165 -8.31 20.37 -10.90
C ALA A 165 -7.23 19.38 -10.42
N GLY A 166 -6.27 19.85 -9.61
CA GLY A 166 -5.24 18.99 -9.01
C GLY A 166 -5.85 17.98 -8.04
N GLY A 167 -6.76 18.42 -7.17
CA GLY A 167 -7.48 17.54 -6.25
C GLY A 167 -8.34 16.51 -6.99
N ALA A 168 -8.98 16.87 -8.11
CA ALA A 168 -9.72 15.94 -8.94
C ALA A 168 -8.81 14.85 -9.51
N LEU A 169 -7.61 15.19 -9.99
CA LEU A 169 -6.62 14.23 -10.45
C LEU A 169 -6.17 13.27 -9.35
N VAL A 170 -6.00 13.74 -8.11
CA VAL A 170 -5.66 12.89 -6.96
C VAL A 170 -6.81 11.92 -6.64
N ILE A 171 -8.07 12.35 -6.72
CA ILE A 171 -9.22 11.45 -6.52
C ILE A 171 -9.28 10.38 -7.63
N ILE A 172 -9.08 10.78 -8.90
CA ILE A 172 -8.98 9.84 -10.03
C ILE A 172 -7.84 8.84 -9.81
N SER A 173 -6.67 9.30 -9.36
CA SER A 173 -5.57 8.43 -9.00
C SER A 173 -5.98 7.41 -7.93
N SER A 174 -6.66 7.85 -6.87
CA SER A 174 -7.14 6.99 -5.78
C SER A 174 -8.14 5.93 -6.27
N LEU A 175 -9.01 6.30 -7.20
CA LEU A 175 -9.97 5.39 -7.82
C LEU A 175 -9.27 4.36 -8.71
N LEU A 176 -8.31 4.78 -9.55
CA LEU A 176 -7.52 3.88 -10.39
C LEU A 176 -6.68 2.92 -9.52
N TRP A 177 -6.07 3.43 -8.46
CA TRP A 177 -5.36 2.60 -7.48
C TRP A 177 -6.28 1.55 -6.86
N ALA A 178 -7.52 1.92 -6.52
CA ALA A 178 -8.50 0.99 -5.98
C ALA A 178 -8.81 -0.16 -6.96
N ILE A 179 -8.95 0.13 -8.25
CA ILE A 179 -9.14 -0.89 -9.30
C ILE A 179 -7.92 -1.83 -9.35
N ALA A 180 -6.70 -1.27 -9.35
CA ALA A 180 -5.48 -2.07 -9.36
C ALA A 180 -5.32 -2.96 -8.12
N VAL A 181 -5.87 -2.56 -6.97
CA VAL A 181 -5.89 -3.37 -5.74
C VAL A 181 -6.92 -4.51 -5.85
N ILE A 182 -8.07 -4.29 -6.47
CA ILE A 182 -9.05 -5.36 -6.76
C ILE A 182 -8.43 -6.43 -7.68
N ASP A 183 -7.63 -6.03 -8.66
CA ASP A 183 -6.90 -6.97 -9.52
C ASP A 183 -5.94 -7.86 -8.71
N ILE A 184 -5.29 -7.35 -7.66
CA ILE A 184 -4.47 -8.19 -6.75
C ILE A 184 -5.30 -9.31 -6.15
N LYS A 185 -6.53 -9.01 -5.71
CA LYS A 185 -7.41 -10.02 -5.11
C LYS A 185 -7.84 -11.09 -6.13
N ILE A 186 -8.10 -10.66 -7.36
CA ILE A 186 -8.49 -11.57 -8.46
C ILE A 186 -7.30 -12.46 -8.86
N LEU A 187 -6.12 -11.88 -9.09
CA LEU A 187 -4.91 -12.61 -9.41
C LEU A 187 -4.47 -13.53 -8.26
N GLY A 188 -4.62 -13.07 -7.02
CA GLY A 188 -4.26 -13.82 -5.82
C GLY A 188 -5.03 -15.13 -5.61
N ARG A 189 -6.14 -15.36 -6.36
CA ARG A 189 -6.87 -16.63 -6.33
C ARG A 189 -6.09 -17.77 -7.00
N THR A 190 -5.23 -17.47 -7.96
CA THR A 190 -4.50 -18.46 -8.77
C THR A 190 -3.01 -18.30 -8.72
N GLU A 191 -2.51 -17.11 -8.43
CA GLU A 191 -1.09 -16.79 -8.52
C GLU A 191 -0.43 -16.51 -7.17
N SER A 192 0.90 -16.63 -7.13
CA SER A 192 1.69 -16.31 -5.95
C SER A 192 1.85 -14.80 -5.78
N SER A 193 2.03 -14.34 -4.54
CA SER A 193 2.30 -12.92 -4.26
C SER A 193 3.60 -12.45 -4.91
N GLN A 194 4.57 -13.35 -5.05
CA GLN A 194 5.84 -13.10 -5.73
C GLN A 194 5.63 -12.87 -7.23
N THR A 195 4.85 -13.74 -7.90
CA THR A 195 4.50 -13.59 -9.33
C THR A 195 3.77 -12.28 -9.59
N ILE A 196 2.74 -11.99 -8.78
CA ILE A 196 1.95 -10.76 -8.88
C ILE A 196 2.84 -9.52 -8.72
N THR A 197 3.78 -9.55 -7.77
CA THR A 197 4.70 -8.43 -7.52
C THR A 197 5.78 -8.36 -8.59
N ALA A 198 6.32 -9.49 -9.06
CA ALA A 198 7.33 -9.51 -10.12
C ALA A 198 6.82 -8.85 -11.41
N TYR A 199 5.63 -9.26 -11.86
CA TYR A 199 5.02 -8.67 -13.06
C TYR A 199 4.82 -7.16 -12.92
N VAL A 200 4.21 -6.70 -11.83
CA VAL A 200 3.97 -5.26 -11.66
C VAL A 200 5.27 -4.48 -11.54
N THR A 201 6.29 -5.01 -10.87
CA THR A 201 7.59 -4.33 -10.74
C THR A 201 8.28 -4.18 -12.09
N VAL A 202 8.33 -5.26 -12.89
CA VAL A 202 8.95 -5.23 -14.22
C VAL A 202 8.18 -4.32 -15.16
N LEU A 203 6.87 -4.49 -15.27
CA LEU A 203 6.05 -3.69 -16.19
C LEU A 203 6.04 -2.21 -15.81
N LEU A 204 5.94 -1.88 -14.50
CA LEU A 204 6.03 -0.50 -14.05
C LEU A 204 7.40 0.11 -14.28
N SER A 205 8.50 -0.65 -14.19
CA SER A 205 9.84 -0.12 -14.51
C SER A 205 9.88 0.40 -15.96
N VAL A 206 9.25 -0.31 -16.88
CA VAL A 206 9.17 0.11 -18.29
C VAL A 206 8.21 1.29 -18.48
N LEU A 207 7.00 1.19 -17.90
CA LEU A 207 5.96 2.21 -18.10
C LEU A 207 6.31 3.54 -17.43
N THR A 208 7.01 3.51 -16.29
CA THR A 208 7.39 4.74 -15.56
C THR A 208 8.67 5.37 -16.11
N PHE A 209 9.45 4.66 -16.92
CA PHE A 209 10.62 5.20 -17.59
C PHE A 209 10.24 6.36 -18.54
N ILE A 210 9.16 6.21 -19.31
CA ILE A 210 8.70 7.23 -20.26
C ILE A 210 8.43 8.58 -19.58
N PRO A 211 7.56 8.69 -18.55
CA PRO A 211 7.34 9.95 -17.86
C PRO A 211 8.59 10.45 -17.11
N ALA A 212 9.46 9.56 -16.62
CA ALA A 212 10.70 9.97 -15.97
C ALA A 212 11.66 10.67 -16.93
N LEU A 213 11.73 10.25 -18.21
CA LEU A 213 12.57 10.90 -19.24
C LEU A 213 12.19 12.36 -19.48
N LEU A 214 10.92 12.73 -19.30
CA LEU A 214 10.44 14.11 -19.53
C LEU A 214 10.93 15.10 -18.49
N VAL A 215 11.35 14.61 -17.31
CA VAL A 215 11.75 15.42 -16.16
C VAL A 215 13.15 15.02 -15.65
N TRP A 216 13.92 14.31 -16.46
CA TRP A 216 15.14 13.63 -16.05
C TRP A 216 16.20 14.58 -15.49
N GLN A 217 16.63 14.28 -14.26
CA GLN A 217 17.76 14.89 -13.61
C GLN A 217 18.65 13.77 -13.04
N THR A 218 19.94 13.79 -13.35
CA THR A 218 20.82 12.74 -12.84
C THR A 218 20.92 12.80 -11.33
N PRO A 219 20.58 11.71 -10.59
CA PRO A 219 20.61 11.71 -9.14
C PRO A 219 22.03 11.99 -8.61
N THR A 220 22.10 12.70 -7.48
CA THR A 220 23.35 12.90 -6.72
C THR A 220 23.81 11.59 -6.07
N LEU A 221 25.11 11.49 -5.72
CA LEU A 221 25.65 10.27 -5.08
C LEU A 221 24.87 9.87 -3.82
N ASP A 222 24.47 10.84 -3.01
CA ASP A 222 23.68 10.59 -1.80
C ASP A 222 22.27 10.07 -2.10
N ALA A 223 21.67 10.55 -3.20
CA ALA A 223 20.32 10.13 -3.61
C ALA A 223 20.28 8.65 -4.02
N TRP A 224 21.36 8.10 -4.60
CA TRP A 224 21.38 6.69 -5.05
C TRP A 224 21.10 5.70 -3.92
N GLY A 225 21.71 5.90 -2.74
CA GLY A 225 21.46 5.05 -1.57
C GLY A 225 19.98 5.04 -1.15
N TRP A 226 19.37 6.21 -1.13
CA TRP A 226 17.95 6.36 -0.81
C TRP A 226 17.04 5.75 -1.88
N LEU A 227 17.38 5.91 -3.17
CA LEU A 227 16.61 5.32 -4.27
C LEU A 227 16.64 3.80 -4.24
N VAL A 228 17.79 3.19 -3.96
CA VAL A 228 17.92 1.73 -3.75
C VAL A 228 17.07 1.30 -2.55
N PHE A 229 17.18 1.99 -1.42
CA PHE A 229 16.38 1.71 -0.23
C PHE A 229 14.87 1.78 -0.53
N ILE A 230 14.41 2.85 -1.21
CA ILE A 230 13.01 3.04 -1.61
C ILE A 230 12.54 1.88 -2.49
N GLY A 231 13.34 1.45 -3.48
CA GLY A 231 12.99 0.36 -4.38
C GLY A 231 12.89 -0.99 -3.68
N VAL A 232 13.88 -1.30 -2.87
CA VAL A 232 13.93 -2.58 -2.12
C VAL A 232 12.78 -2.66 -1.11
N ILE A 233 12.66 -1.66 -0.22
CA ILE A 233 11.64 -1.68 0.83
C ILE A 233 10.23 -1.57 0.26
N GLY A 234 10.05 -0.80 -0.84
CA GLY A 234 8.77 -0.68 -1.54
C GLY A 234 8.31 -2.00 -2.15
N THR A 235 9.23 -2.77 -2.72
CA THR A 235 8.90 -4.09 -3.31
C THR A 235 8.64 -5.13 -2.23
N ILE A 236 9.39 -5.12 -1.12
CA ILE A 236 9.10 -5.96 0.04
C ILE A 236 7.71 -5.63 0.59
N GLY A 237 7.38 -4.34 0.79
CA GLY A 237 6.06 -3.90 1.22
C GLY A 237 4.95 -4.35 0.27
N GLN A 238 5.21 -4.32 -1.05
CA GLN A 238 4.26 -4.79 -2.07
C GLN A 238 4.01 -6.30 -1.97
N ILE A 239 5.03 -7.11 -1.69
CA ILE A 239 4.85 -8.56 -1.45
C ILE A 239 4.01 -8.78 -0.19
N ILE A 240 4.31 -8.08 0.90
CA ILE A 240 3.61 -8.21 2.18
C ILE A 240 2.13 -7.83 2.03
N VAL A 241 1.82 -6.69 1.41
CA VAL A 241 0.44 -6.27 1.21
C VAL A 241 -0.32 -7.19 0.27
N THR A 242 0.34 -7.68 -0.78
CA THR A 242 -0.28 -8.63 -1.71
C THR A 242 -0.65 -9.93 -0.98
N GLU A 243 0.22 -10.43 -0.10
CA GLU A 243 -0.08 -11.61 0.72
C GLU A 243 -1.21 -11.33 1.73
N ALA A 244 -1.24 -10.15 2.36
CA ALA A 244 -2.33 -9.76 3.26
C ALA A 244 -3.69 -9.77 2.53
N ILE A 245 -3.75 -9.22 1.32
CA ILE A 245 -4.94 -9.15 0.47
C ILE A 245 -5.45 -10.55 0.10
N LYS A 246 -4.55 -11.52 -0.11
CA LYS A 246 -4.92 -12.92 -0.38
C LYS A 246 -5.56 -13.60 0.83
N LEU A 247 -5.12 -13.25 2.03
CA LEU A 247 -5.49 -13.92 3.28
C LEU A 247 -6.77 -13.40 3.93
N ALA A 248 -7.19 -12.17 3.61
CA ALA A 248 -8.33 -11.53 4.25
C ALA A 248 -9.20 -10.72 3.26
N ASP A 249 -10.43 -10.41 3.67
CA ASP A 249 -11.31 -9.54 2.92
C ASP A 249 -10.80 -8.09 2.93
N MET A 250 -10.99 -7.39 1.83
CA MET A 250 -10.59 -5.98 1.69
C MET A 250 -11.28 -5.09 2.73
N THR A 251 -12.58 -5.34 2.98
CA THR A 251 -13.37 -4.61 3.98
C THR A 251 -12.83 -4.75 5.41
N VAL A 252 -12.06 -5.81 5.69
CA VAL A 252 -11.35 -6.00 6.98
C VAL A 252 -10.01 -5.28 6.97
N LEU A 253 -9.30 -5.28 5.84
CA LEU A 253 -7.94 -4.75 5.74
C LEU A 253 -7.88 -3.23 5.61
N MET A 254 -8.85 -2.61 4.93
CA MET A 254 -8.79 -1.19 4.58
C MET A 254 -8.68 -0.22 5.77
N PRO A 255 -9.34 -0.45 6.94
CA PRO A 255 -9.13 0.41 8.10
C PRO A 255 -7.68 0.50 8.58
N PHE A 256 -6.87 -0.54 8.35
CA PHE A 256 -5.44 -0.53 8.70
C PHE A 256 -4.60 0.37 7.79
N ASP A 257 -5.09 0.69 6.60
CA ASP A 257 -4.33 1.54 5.66
C ASP A 257 -4.10 2.95 6.23
N PHE A 258 -5.01 3.43 7.06
CA PHE A 258 -4.87 4.71 7.76
C PHE A 258 -3.73 4.74 8.78
N LEU A 259 -3.24 3.57 9.25
CA LEU A 259 -2.08 3.50 10.14
C LEU A 259 -0.81 4.08 9.52
N LYS A 260 -0.74 4.17 8.18
CA LYS A 260 0.37 4.85 7.49
C LYS A 260 0.57 6.27 7.99
N LEU A 261 -0.52 7.00 8.29
CA LEU A 261 -0.44 8.37 8.83
C LEU A 261 0.16 8.40 10.23
N VAL A 262 -0.21 7.44 11.06
CA VAL A 262 0.33 7.34 12.42
C VAL A 262 1.80 7.02 12.39
N TRP A 263 2.21 6.05 11.55
CA TRP A 263 3.62 5.74 11.34
C TRP A 263 4.38 6.92 10.74
N ALA A 264 3.77 7.63 9.76
CA ALA A 264 4.38 8.81 9.15
C ALA A 264 4.60 9.95 10.17
N ALA A 265 3.63 10.19 11.07
CA ALA A 265 3.79 11.17 12.15
C ALA A 265 4.93 10.78 13.10
N PHE A 266 5.03 9.48 13.45
CA PHE A 266 6.08 8.97 14.32
C PHE A 266 7.47 9.06 13.67
N LEU A 267 7.58 8.68 12.39
CA LEU A 267 8.82 8.80 11.63
C LEU A 267 9.20 10.26 11.37
N GLY A 268 8.22 11.14 11.15
CA GLY A 268 8.41 12.58 11.04
C GLY A 268 9.04 13.19 12.31
N MET A 269 8.58 12.73 13.46
CA MET A 269 9.17 13.14 14.74
C MET A 269 10.64 12.70 14.89
N ILE A 270 10.95 11.46 14.48
CA ILE A 270 12.30 10.89 14.63
C ILE A 270 13.29 11.50 13.63
N PHE A 271 12.91 11.59 12.35
CA PHE A 271 13.82 11.94 11.26
C PHE A 271 13.81 13.43 10.90
N PHE A 272 12.73 14.16 11.19
CA PHE A 272 12.57 15.56 10.81
C PHE A 272 12.33 16.48 12.02
N ALA A 273 12.41 15.96 13.25
CA ALA A 273 12.13 16.69 14.49
C ALA A 273 10.74 17.39 14.49
N GLU A 274 9.79 16.86 13.74
CA GLU A 274 8.41 17.36 13.69
C GLU A 274 7.68 16.95 14.96
N VAL A 275 7.21 17.92 15.76
CA VAL A 275 6.46 17.62 16.99
C VAL A 275 4.98 17.49 16.65
N PRO A 276 4.37 16.28 16.77
CA PRO A 276 2.95 16.12 16.56
C PRO A 276 2.14 16.91 17.58
N ASP A 277 1.20 17.69 17.12
CA ASP A 277 0.31 18.46 17.98
C ASP A 277 -0.84 17.61 18.57
N ALA A 278 -1.68 18.21 19.42
CA ALA A 278 -2.76 17.52 20.10
C ALA A 278 -3.77 16.86 19.13
N LEU A 279 -4.07 17.51 17.99
CA LEU A 279 -5.01 16.97 17.02
C LEU A 279 -4.41 15.78 16.24
N THR A 280 -3.10 15.79 16.00
CA THR A 280 -2.39 14.63 15.43
C THR A 280 -2.52 13.41 16.36
N TRP A 281 -2.35 13.60 17.68
CA TRP A 281 -2.53 12.54 18.66
C TRP A 281 -3.99 12.05 18.77
N ILE A 282 -4.96 12.97 18.73
CA ILE A 282 -6.40 12.60 18.72
C ILE A 282 -6.74 11.78 17.48
N GLY A 283 -6.34 12.24 16.30
CA GLY A 283 -6.58 11.51 15.05
C GLY A 283 -5.88 10.15 15.01
N ALA A 284 -4.63 10.07 15.51
CA ALA A 284 -3.91 8.81 15.67
C ALA A 284 -4.66 7.83 16.58
N ALA A 285 -5.17 8.29 17.72
CA ALA A 285 -5.95 7.47 18.64
C ALA A 285 -7.24 6.93 17.98
N ILE A 286 -7.93 7.75 17.18
CA ILE A 286 -9.12 7.32 16.42
C ILE A 286 -8.75 6.22 15.40
N VAL A 287 -7.66 6.41 14.65
CA VAL A 287 -7.17 5.42 13.67
C VAL A 287 -6.79 4.11 14.34
N PHE A 288 -6.05 4.16 15.45
CA PHE A 288 -5.71 2.96 16.21
C PHE A 288 -6.93 2.25 16.78
N ALA A 289 -7.87 3.00 17.37
CA ALA A 289 -9.10 2.44 17.93
C ALA A 289 -9.95 1.75 16.85
N SER A 290 -10.09 2.35 15.67
CA SER A 290 -10.82 1.77 14.54
C SER A 290 -10.18 0.47 14.05
N SER A 291 -8.86 0.45 13.90
CA SER A 291 -8.09 -0.73 13.48
C SER A 291 -8.14 -1.84 14.53
N PHE A 292 -7.95 -1.50 15.81
CA PHE A 292 -8.03 -2.44 16.92
C PHE A 292 -9.42 -3.06 17.07
N TYR A 293 -10.47 -2.25 16.89
CA TYR A 293 -11.86 -2.74 16.92
C TYR A 293 -12.09 -3.87 15.90
N ILE A 294 -11.55 -3.73 14.69
CA ILE A 294 -11.66 -4.78 13.66
C ILE A 294 -10.97 -6.08 14.11
N VAL A 295 -9.72 -6.00 14.59
CA VAL A 295 -8.98 -7.19 15.06
C VAL A 295 -9.74 -7.90 16.20
N TRP A 296 -10.12 -7.14 17.19
CA TRP A 296 -10.84 -7.67 18.35
C TRP A 296 -12.17 -8.33 17.95
N ARG A 297 -12.89 -7.69 17.03
CA ARG A 297 -14.19 -8.18 16.56
C ARG A 297 -14.06 -9.48 15.75
N GLU A 298 -13.11 -9.54 14.83
CA GLU A 298 -12.88 -10.75 14.04
C GLU A 298 -12.41 -11.91 14.95
N ALA A 299 -11.59 -11.64 15.94
CA ALA A 299 -11.19 -12.62 16.94
C ALA A 299 -12.37 -13.14 17.78
N LYS A 300 -13.31 -12.25 18.18
CA LYS A 300 -14.52 -12.62 18.95
C LYS A 300 -15.48 -13.49 18.15
N LEU A 301 -15.75 -13.13 16.89
CA LEU A 301 -16.62 -13.91 16.00
C LEU A 301 -16.12 -15.34 15.82
N ARG A 302 -14.81 -15.51 15.80
CA ARG A 302 -14.20 -16.84 15.68
C ARG A 302 -14.38 -17.72 16.91
N ARG A 303 -14.32 -17.13 18.09
CA ARG A 303 -14.56 -17.88 19.35
C ARG A 303 -15.99 -18.41 19.38
N SER A 304 -16.97 -17.59 18.97
CA SER A 304 -18.39 -17.99 18.93
C SER A 304 -18.76 -19.03 17.87
N MET A 305 -17.90 -19.29 16.87
CA MET A 305 -18.11 -20.34 15.88
C MET A 305 -17.41 -21.66 16.25
N ARG A 306 -16.64 -21.68 17.35
CA ARG A 306 -15.94 -22.88 17.85
C ARG A 306 -16.63 -23.50 19.06
N THR A 307 -17.57 -22.79 19.67
CA THR A 307 -18.51 -23.27 20.69
C THR A 307 -19.83 -23.64 20.04
#